data_ba3baa30d70f447bcff006461b899d11
#
_entry.id   ba3baa30d70f447bcff006461b899d11
#
_cell.length_a   1.000
_cell.length_b   1.000
_cell.length_c   1.000
_cell.angle_alpha   90.00
_cell.angle_beta   90.00
_cell.angle_gamma   90.00
#
_symmetry.space_group_name_H-M   'P 1'
#
loop_
_entity.id
_entity.type
_entity.pdbx_description
1 polymer ?
#
loop_
_entity_poly.entity_id
_entity_poly.type
_entity_poly.pdbx_seq_one_letter_code
_entity_poly.pdbx_strand_id
1 'polypeptide(L)'
;LINDYCREKDINVTQMWVVLQSANISQMRQFVGLAHELGFRRLSIALNLNDWGQDSWKDTNTAVTVENQVSVEQSWAAVEEGRALGIDVGFWNNTSKYSSRSADKLCPWPFERAYVSSDLRVVPCCMIGTPDVLDLGDANSFTDLWHGQTFQDFRQAHLDGDIPRACQGCYEAKNE
;
A
#
# COMPACT_ATOMS: atom_id res chain seq x y z
N LEU A 1 -24.26 -7.40 5.10
CA LEU A 1 -24.48 -6.12 5.80
C LEU A 1 -23.95 -4.90 5.02
N ILE A 2 -22.65 -4.55 5.08
CA ILE A 2 -22.19 -3.31 4.40
C ILE A 2 -22.30 -3.40 2.88
N ASN A 3 -21.97 -4.53 2.27
CA ASN A 3 -22.06 -4.73 0.84
C ASN A 3 -23.51 -4.81 0.35
N ASP A 4 -24.45 -5.28 1.19
CA ASP A 4 -25.89 -5.25 0.88
C ASP A 4 -26.39 -3.81 0.81
N TYR A 5 -26.01 -2.98 1.78
CA TYR A 5 -26.29 -1.56 1.75
C TYR A 5 -25.68 -0.86 0.52
N CYS A 6 -24.44 -1.20 0.17
CA CYS A 6 -23.79 -0.66 -1.02
C CYS A 6 -24.55 -1.03 -2.31
N ARG A 7 -25.07 -2.26 -2.40
CA ARG A 7 -25.90 -2.69 -3.53
C ARG A 7 -27.22 -1.94 -3.60
N GLU A 8 -27.91 -1.81 -2.47
CA GLU A 8 -29.19 -1.07 -2.40
C GLU A 8 -29.06 0.39 -2.80
N LYS A 9 -27.91 1.02 -2.51
CA LYS A 9 -27.63 2.43 -2.81
C LYS A 9 -26.89 2.63 -4.14
N ASP A 10 -26.56 1.56 -4.83
CA ASP A 10 -25.72 1.54 -6.04
C ASP A 10 -24.39 2.32 -5.85
N ILE A 11 -23.76 2.11 -4.71
CA ILE A 11 -22.45 2.70 -4.41
C ILE A 11 -21.37 1.61 -4.38
N ASN A 12 -20.12 1.96 -4.73
CA ASN A 12 -18.98 1.05 -4.77
C ASN A 12 -17.83 1.59 -3.91
N VAL A 13 -17.99 1.50 -2.59
CA VAL A 13 -17.05 2.05 -1.61
C VAL A 13 -16.30 1.00 -0.82
N THR A 14 -16.63 -0.29 -1.04
CA THR A 14 -15.97 -1.40 -0.36
C THR A 14 -15.05 -2.16 -1.32
N GLN A 15 -13.98 -2.71 -0.77
CA GLN A 15 -13.01 -3.51 -1.50
C GLN A 15 -12.50 -4.64 -0.61
N MET A 16 -12.40 -5.84 -1.16
CA MET A 16 -11.67 -6.93 -0.52
C MET A 16 -10.19 -6.80 -0.84
N TRP A 17 -9.35 -6.94 0.15
CA TRP A 17 -7.91 -6.94 0.01
C TRP A 17 -7.35 -8.29 0.46
N VAL A 18 -6.55 -8.92 -0.37
CA VAL A 18 -5.92 -10.22 -0.10
C VAL A 18 -4.41 -10.09 -0.29
N VAL A 19 -3.65 -10.64 0.65
CA VAL A 19 -2.22 -10.84 0.50
C VAL A 19 -1.98 -12.33 0.25
N LEU A 20 -1.47 -12.66 -0.94
CA LEU A 20 -1.04 -14.03 -1.24
C LEU A 20 0.34 -14.28 -0.65
N GLN A 21 0.46 -15.43 -0.03
CA GLN A 21 1.68 -15.94 0.56
C GLN A 21 1.86 -17.41 0.15
N SER A 22 3.04 -17.97 0.38
CA SER A 22 3.32 -19.38 0.10
C SER A 22 2.28 -20.33 0.68
N ALA A 23 1.68 -20.02 1.81
CA ALA A 23 0.67 -20.84 2.47
C ALA A 23 -0.71 -20.84 1.76
N ASN A 24 -1.06 -19.80 1.00
CA ASN A 24 -2.39 -19.64 0.41
C ASN A 24 -2.39 -19.36 -1.11
N ILE A 25 -1.24 -19.42 -1.78
CA ILE A 25 -1.10 -19.11 -3.21
C ILE A 25 -2.05 -19.97 -4.07
N SER A 26 -2.27 -21.24 -3.70
CA SER A 26 -3.18 -22.15 -4.41
C SER A 26 -4.65 -21.73 -4.32
N GLN A 27 -5.00 -20.83 -3.40
CA GLN A 27 -6.35 -20.36 -3.16
C GLN A 27 -6.69 -19.06 -3.91
N MET A 28 -5.78 -18.54 -4.74
CA MET A 28 -5.95 -17.25 -5.42
C MET A 28 -7.31 -17.11 -6.11
N ARG A 29 -7.73 -18.13 -6.89
CA ARG A 29 -9.03 -18.12 -7.56
C ARG A 29 -10.21 -18.26 -6.58
N GLN A 30 -10.04 -18.97 -5.47
CA GLN A 30 -11.07 -19.08 -4.44
C GLN A 30 -11.39 -17.73 -3.79
N PHE A 31 -10.40 -16.83 -3.68
CA PHE A 31 -10.65 -15.47 -3.21
C PHE A 31 -11.50 -14.64 -4.17
N VAL A 32 -11.46 -14.90 -5.48
CA VAL A 32 -12.35 -14.27 -6.45
C VAL A 32 -13.81 -14.71 -6.18
N GLY A 33 -14.02 -16.01 -6.03
CA GLY A 33 -15.34 -16.57 -5.65
C GLY A 33 -15.84 -16.02 -4.31
N LEU A 34 -14.98 -15.97 -3.30
CA LEU A 34 -15.30 -15.43 -1.98
C LEU A 34 -15.68 -13.93 -2.05
N ALA A 35 -14.96 -13.13 -2.85
CA ALA A 35 -15.31 -11.72 -3.05
C ALA A 35 -16.74 -11.58 -3.64
N HIS A 36 -17.09 -12.44 -4.59
CA HIS A 36 -18.44 -12.49 -5.17
C HIS A 36 -19.50 -12.87 -4.13
N GLU A 37 -19.29 -13.95 -3.38
CA GLU A 37 -20.20 -14.41 -2.34
C GLU A 37 -20.44 -13.35 -1.26
N LEU A 38 -19.40 -12.62 -0.86
CA LEU A 38 -19.49 -11.55 0.13
C LEU A 38 -20.01 -10.22 -0.46
N GLY A 39 -20.27 -10.17 -1.77
CA GLY A 39 -20.85 -9.01 -2.44
C GLY A 39 -19.88 -7.84 -2.66
N PHE A 40 -18.59 -8.08 -2.67
CA PHE A 40 -17.61 -7.07 -3.09
C PHE A 40 -17.65 -6.90 -4.61
N ARG A 41 -17.51 -5.67 -5.08
CA ARG A 41 -17.34 -5.36 -6.50
C ARG A 41 -15.87 -5.19 -6.90
N ARG A 42 -14.95 -5.13 -5.92
CA ARG A 42 -13.51 -4.99 -6.15
C ARG A 42 -12.73 -5.94 -5.25
N LEU A 43 -11.72 -6.57 -5.85
CA LEU A 43 -10.74 -7.40 -5.16
C LEU A 43 -9.33 -6.94 -5.54
N SER A 44 -8.52 -6.59 -4.56
CA SER A 44 -7.08 -6.35 -4.76
C SER A 44 -6.27 -7.48 -4.18
N ILE A 45 -5.35 -7.99 -4.98
CA ILE A 45 -4.44 -9.08 -4.62
C ILE A 45 -3.02 -8.54 -4.56
N ALA A 46 -2.37 -8.63 -3.41
CA ALA A 46 -0.95 -8.35 -3.24
C ALA A 46 -0.16 -9.66 -3.29
N LEU A 47 0.94 -9.68 -4.03
CA LEU A 47 1.81 -10.86 -4.22
C LEU A 47 3.05 -10.80 -3.34
N ASN A 48 3.33 -9.67 -2.75
CA ASN A 48 4.48 -9.46 -1.89
C ASN A 48 4.09 -8.73 -0.60
N LEU A 49 4.95 -8.87 0.40
CA LEU A 49 4.90 -8.10 1.63
C LEU A 49 6.10 -7.18 1.67
N ASN A 50 5.86 -5.93 1.99
CA ASN A 50 6.92 -4.98 2.31
C ASN A 50 7.36 -5.13 3.76
N ASP A 51 8.62 -4.87 4.01
CA ASP A 51 9.16 -4.75 5.37
C ASP A 51 8.78 -3.42 6.05
N TRP A 52 8.17 -2.49 5.29
CA TRP A 52 7.72 -1.18 5.77
C TRP A 52 8.85 -0.37 6.44
N GLY A 53 10.10 -0.60 6.00
CA GLY A 53 11.30 -0.03 6.58
C GLY A 53 11.77 -0.73 7.86
N GLN A 54 11.14 -1.83 8.27
CA GLN A 54 11.54 -2.63 9.42
C GLN A 54 12.44 -3.78 8.99
N ASP A 55 13.74 -3.62 9.15
CA ASP A 55 14.74 -4.64 8.75
C ASP A 55 14.47 -6.02 9.38
N SER A 56 13.90 -6.05 10.59
CA SER A 56 13.55 -7.30 11.31
C SER A 56 12.47 -8.13 10.60
N TRP A 57 11.67 -7.52 9.71
CA TRP A 57 10.60 -8.23 8.97
C TRP A 57 11.05 -8.70 7.60
N LYS A 58 12.21 -8.24 7.14
CA LYS A 58 12.69 -8.49 5.78
C LYS A 58 12.80 -9.98 5.46
N ASP A 59 13.46 -10.75 6.32
CA ASP A 59 13.65 -12.18 6.09
C ASP A 59 12.32 -12.94 6.14
N THR A 60 11.45 -12.61 7.11
CA THR A 60 10.12 -13.21 7.23
C THR A 60 9.26 -12.91 6.01
N ASN A 61 9.22 -11.67 5.57
CA ASN A 61 8.43 -11.27 4.39
C ASN A 61 8.98 -11.90 3.11
N THR A 62 10.30 -11.95 2.96
CA THR A 62 10.95 -12.60 1.80
C THR A 62 10.62 -14.11 1.75
N ALA A 63 10.56 -14.78 2.89
CA ALA A 63 10.27 -16.21 2.95
C ALA A 63 8.84 -16.58 2.54
N VAL A 64 7.89 -15.64 2.66
CA VAL A 64 6.46 -15.90 2.37
C VAL A 64 5.96 -15.24 1.09
N THR A 65 6.72 -14.33 0.49
CA THR A 65 6.34 -13.64 -0.75
C THR A 65 6.22 -14.59 -1.93
N VAL A 66 5.25 -14.34 -2.81
CA VAL A 66 4.94 -15.19 -3.97
C VAL A 66 5.00 -14.44 -5.31
N GLU A 67 5.57 -13.25 -5.32
CA GLU A 67 5.62 -12.39 -6.51
C GLU A 67 6.18 -13.12 -7.74
N ASN A 68 7.23 -13.92 -7.56
CA ASN A 68 7.87 -14.66 -8.62
C ASN A 68 7.28 -16.08 -8.84
N GLN A 69 6.21 -16.43 -8.12
CA GLN A 69 5.57 -17.75 -8.20
C GLN A 69 4.22 -17.71 -8.93
N VAL A 70 3.65 -16.52 -9.11
CA VAL A 70 2.40 -16.31 -9.84
C VAL A 70 2.74 -15.88 -11.26
N SER A 71 2.35 -16.69 -12.25
CA SER A 71 2.58 -16.36 -13.65
C SER A 71 1.59 -15.28 -14.14
N VAL A 72 1.95 -14.64 -15.25
CA VAL A 72 1.09 -13.67 -15.93
C VAL A 72 -0.24 -14.31 -16.32
N GLU A 73 -0.21 -15.55 -16.82
CA GLU A 73 -1.40 -16.32 -17.22
C GLU A 73 -2.32 -16.60 -16.03
N GLN A 74 -1.74 -16.97 -14.88
CA GLN A 74 -2.51 -17.17 -13.65
C GLN A 74 -3.18 -15.88 -13.18
N SER A 75 -2.48 -14.76 -13.26
CA SER A 75 -3.02 -13.45 -12.93
C SER A 75 -4.17 -13.06 -13.86
N TRP A 76 -4.00 -13.25 -15.17
CA TRP A 76 -5.06 -13.02 -16.16
C TRP A 76 -6.27 -13.93 -15.96
N ALA A 77 -6.06 -15.21 -15.63
CA ALA A 77 -7.17 -16.12 -15.34
C ALA A 77 -8.02 -15.65 -14.15
N ALA A 78 -7.41 -15.11 -13.10
CA ALA A 78 -8.13 -14.54 -11.97
C ALA A 78 -8.91 -13.26 -12.37
N VAL A 79 -8.35 -12.42 -13.23
CA VAL A 79 -9.01 -11.21 -13.75
C VAL A 79 -10.24 -11.58 -14.61
N GLU A 80 -10.09 -12.56 -15.51
CA GLU A 80 -11.19 -13.01 -16.37
C GLU A 80 -12.31 -13.67 -15.55
N GLU A 81 -11.97 -14.48 -14.55
CA GLU A 81 -12.95 -15.04 -13.62
C GLU A 81 -13.69 -13.95 -12.85
N GLY A 82 -12.97 -12.96 -12.34
CA GLY A 82 -13.56 -11.79 -11.69
C GLY A 82 -14.51 -11.05 -12.63
N ARG A 83 -14.10 -10.80 -13.88
CA ARG A 83 -14.96 -10.16 -14.90
C ARG A 83 -16.25 -10.94 -15.13
N ALA A 84 -16.16 -12.26 -15.24
CA ALA A 84 -17.34 -13.12 -15.42
C ALA A 84 -18.31 -13.07 -14.22
N LEU A 85 -17.80 -12.78 -13.02
CA LEU A 85 -18.58 -12.62 -11.79
C LEU A 85 -18.96 -11.18 -11.46
N GLY A 86 -18.61 -10.21 -12.33
CA GLY A 86 -18.87 -8.79 -12.10
C GLY A 86 -17.96 -8.13 -11.05
N ILE A 87 -16.75 -8.68 -10.85
CA ILE A 87 -15.75 -8.19 -9.90
C ILE A 87 -14.57 -7.60 -10.65
N ASP A 88 -14.17 -6.40 -10.28
CA ASP A 88 -12.92 -5.78 -10.72
C ASP A 88 -11.75 -6.34 -9.90
N VAL A 89 -10.96 -7.23 -10.51
CA VAL A 89 -9.78 -7.86 -9.89
C VAL A 89 -8.53 -7.12 -10.32
N GLY A 90 -7.81 -6.56 -9.36
CA GLY A 90 -6.53 -5.89 -9.57
C GLY A 90 -5.40 -6.53 -8.77
N PHE A 91 -4.19 -6.49 -9.32
CA PHE A 91 -2.99 -6.90 -8.61
C PHE A 91 -2.25 -5.66 -8.08
N TRP A 92 -1.99 -5.67 -6.77
CA TRP A 92 -1.16 -4.65 -6.15
C TRP A 92 0.30 -4.96 -6.46
N ASN A 93 0.94 -4.02 -7.09
CA ASN A 93 2.35 -4.10 -7.43
C ASN A 93 3.13 -3.03 -6.64
N ASN A 94 4.18 -3.47 -5.95
CA ASN A 94 5.09 -2.59 -5.19
C ASN A 94 6.22 -2.04 -6.07
N THR A 95 5.98 -1.83 -7.34
CA THR A 95 6.95 -1.14 -8.20
C THR A 95 7.15 0.30 -7.75
N SER A 96 8.32 0.83 -8.01
CA SER A 96 8.65 2.24 -7.78
C SER A 96 7.57 3.14 -8.39
N LYS A 97 6.91 3.92 -7.52
CA LYS A 97 5.74 4.73 -7.90
C LYS A 97 6.12 6.16 -8.19
N TYR A 98 7.26 6.59 -7.68
CA TYR A 98 7.68 7.98 -7.64
C TYR A 98 9.07 8.15 -8.20
N SER A 99 9.39 9.38 -8.62
CA SER A 99 10.71 9.74 -9.10
C SER A 99 11.16 11.04 -8.42
N SER A 100 12.39 11.07 -7.92
CA SER A 100 12.99 12.28 -7.36
C SER A 100 13.56 13.23 -8.41
N ARG A 101 13.43 12.90 -9.71
CA ARG A 101 13.95 13.69 -10.81
C ARG A 101 13.02 14.82 -11.24
N SER A 102 11.79 14.83 -10.79
CA SER A 102 10.77 15.79 -11.19
C SER A 102 9.78 16.03 -10.05
N ALA A 103 9.48 17.28 -9.75
CA ALA A 103 8.62 17.68 -8.63
C ALA A 103 7.18 17.13 -8.77
N ASP A 104 6.68 16.97 -10.00
CA ASP A 104 5.35 16.41 -10.29
C ASP A 104 5.28 14.89 -10.11
N LYS A 105 6.44 14.23 -9.94
CA LYS A 105 6.54 12.79 -9.69
C LYS A 105 6.96 12.44 -8.27
N LEU A 106 7.02 13.40 -7.39
CA LEU A 106 7.27 13.16 -5.97
C LEU A 106 6.09 12.45 -5.31
N CYS A 107 6.38 11.75 -4.21
CA CYS A 107 5.35 11.19 -3.35
C CYS A 107 4.47 12.33 -2.78
N PRO A 108 3.13 12.31 -2.94
CA PRO A 108 2.27 13.38 -2.43
C PRO A 108 2.08 13.32 -0.90
N TRP A 109 2.35 12.19 -0.25
CA TRP A 109 2.12 12.04 1.19
C TRP A 109 2.75 13.12 2.05
N PRO A 110 4.03 13.49 1.90
CA PRO A 110 4.63 14.53 2.72
C PRO A 110 3.93 15.89 2.65
N PHE A 111 3.24 16.15 1.56
CA PHE A 111 2.65 17.45 1.23
C PHE A 111 1.14 17.52 1.50
N GLU A 112 0.44 16.39 1.45
CA GLU A 112 -1.02 16.36 1.48
C GLU A 112 -1.59 15.56 2.64
N ARG A 113 -0.82 14.65 3.23
CA ARG A 113 -1.32 13.61 4.15
C ARG A 113 -0.32 13.32 5.25
N ALA A 114 -0.85 12.78 6.34
CA ALA A 114 -0.09 12.14 7.39
C ALA A 114 -0.83 10.90 7.86
N TYR A 115 -0.14 10.00 8.53
CA TYR A 115 -0.74 8.85 9.18
C TYR A 115 -0.49 8.95 10.68
N VAL A 116 -1.52 8.66 11.48
CA VAL A 116 -1.43 8.64 12.93
C VAL A 116 -1.52 7.19 13.39
N SER A 117 -0.50 6.75 14.11
CA SER A 117 -0.46 5.41 14.70
C SER A 117 -1.37 5.30 15.93
N SER A 118 -1.62 4.08 16.42
CA SER A 118 -2.50 3.82 17.56
C SER A 118 -2.02 4.45 18.88
N ASP A 119 -0.73 4.76 18.97
CA ASP A 119 -0.08 5.41 20.11
C ASP A 119 0.05 6.94 19.93
N LEU A 120 -0.75 7.53 19.03
CA LEU A 120 -0.82 8.95 18.73
C LEU A 120 0.52 9.54 18.22
N ARG A 121 1.33 8.74 17.54
CA ARG A 121 2.51 9.26 16.84
C ARG A 121 2.18 9.51 15.38
N VAL A 122 2.72 10.60 14.85
CA VAL A 122 2.58 10.95 13.44
C VAL A 122 3.72 10.34 12.65
N VAL A 123 3.38 9.54 11.63
CA VAL A 123 4.33 8.90 10.72
C VAL A 123 4.06 9.37 9.28
N PRO A 124 5.02 9.25 8.36
CA PRO A 124 4.92 9.87 7.04
C PRO A 124 3.77 9.35 6.19
N CYS A 125 3.45 8.06 6.28
CA CYS A 125 2.40 7.45 5.45
C CYS A 125 1.97 6.09 6.02
N CYS A 126 0.88 5.53 5.49
CA CYS A 126 0.38 4.21 5.90
C CYS A 126 1.34 3.06 5.54
N MET A 127 2.29 3.27 4.62
CA MET A 127 3.33 2.28 4.29
C MET A 127 4.42 2.20 5.36
N ILE A 128 4.57 3.24 6.18
CA ILE A 128 5.50 3.30 7.31
C ILE A 128 4.70 3.35 8.62
N GLY A 129 3.69 2.56 8.78
CA GLY A 129 2.70 2.65 9.87
C GLY A 129 3.24 2.58 11.31
N THR A 130 4.56 2.50 11.52
CA THR A 130 5.20 2.43 12.84
C THR A 130 6.16 3.60 13.09
N PRO A 131 6.08 4.26 14.26
CA PRO A 131 6.99 5.32 14.65
C PRO A 131 8.43 4.85 14.87
N ASP A 132 8.66 3.55 15.09
CA ASP A 132 10.01 2.99 15.24
C ASP A 132 10.87 3.17 13.98
N VAL A 133 10.23 3.29 12.81
CA VAL A 133 10.93 3.51 11.54
C VAL A 133 11.16 4.99 11.27
N LEU A 134 10.12 5.81 11.42
CA LEU A 134 10.20 7.25 11.26
C LEU A 134 9.04 7.93 12.00
N ASP A 135 9.39 8.58 13.10
CA ASP A 135 8.47 9.34 13.95
C ASP A 135 8.62 10.83 13.63
N LEU A 136 7.53 11.47 13.24
CA LEU A 136 7.49 12.90 12.97
C LEU A 136 7.01 13.72 14.16
N GLY A 137 6.40 13.09 15.18
CA GLY A 137 5.99 13.75 16.42
C GLY A 137 4.64 13.31 16.97
N ASP A 138 4.14 14.07 17.94
CA ASP A 138 2.91 13.79 18.69
C ASP A 138 1.68 14.34 17.96
N ALA A 139 0.70 13.49 17.71
CA ALA A 139 -0.56 13.87 17.06
C ALA A 139 -1.43 14.83 17.89
N ASN A 140 -1.24 14.91 19.20
CA ASN A 140 -1.95 15.88 20.04
C ASN A 140 -1.63 17.34 19.67
N SER A 141 -0.46 17.59 19.07
CA SER A 141 -0.03 18.89 18.55
C SER A 141 0.07 18.89 17.02
N PHE A 142 -0.83 18.19 16.34
CA PHE A 142 -0.73 17.94 14.89
C PHE A 142 -0.58 19.22 14.05
N THR A 143 -1.34 20.26 14.34
CA THR A 143 -1.28 21.51 13.56
C THR A 143 0.11 22.17 13.64
N ASP A 144 0.68 22.25 14.84
CA ASP A 144 2.01 22.82 15.04
C ASP A 144 3.09 21.94 14.41
N LEU A 145 2.92 20.63 14.54
CA LEU A 145 3.81 19.65 13.93
C LEU A 145 3.78 19.73 12.39
N TRP A 146 2.60 19.79 11.78
CA TRP A 146 2.42 19.83 10.33
C TRP A 146 3.06 21.06 9.68
N HIS A 147 3.04 22.19 10.39
CA HIS A 147 3.65 23.44 9.95
C HIS A 147 5.05 23.66 10.55
N GLY A 148 5.47 22.80 11.45
CA GLY A 148 6.74 22.87 12.17
C GLY A 148 7.95 22.40 11.36
N GLN A 149 9.13 22.61 11.94
CA GLN A 149 10.42 22.37 11.28
C GLN A 149 10.57 20.91 10.84
N THR A 150 10.16 19.95 11.65
CA THR A 150 10.27 18.50 11.33
C THR A 150 9.60 18.15 10.01
N PHE A 151 8.35 18.62 9.79
CA PHE A 151 7.67 18.37 8.52
C PHE A 151 8.23 19.21 7.37
N GLN A 152 8.72 20.41 7.65
CA GLN A 152 9.35 21.25 6.64
C GLN A 152 10.65 20.59 6.13
N ASP A 153 11.51 20.10 7.04
CA ASP A 153 12.73 19.39 6.68
C ASP A 153 12.44 18.10 5.92
N PHE A 154 11.43 17.36 6.36
CA PHE A 154 10.99 16.14 5.69
C PHE A 154 10.51 16.41 4.25
N ARG A 155 9.73 17.48 4.04
CA ARG A 155 9.29 17.92 2.69
C ARG A 155 10.47 18.40 1.86
N GLN A 156 11.35 19.19 2.45
CA GLN A 156 12.51 19.75 1.75
C GLN A 156 13.43 18.63 1.25
N ALA A 157 13.68 17.60 2.05
CA ALA A 157 14.46 16.44 1.63
C ALA A 157 13.88 15.77 0.37
N HIS A 158 12.53 15.69 0.25
CA HIS A 158 11.90 15.18 -0.97
C HIS A 158 12.09 16.12 -2.17
N LEU A 159 11.97 17.43 -1.96
CA LEU A 159 12.17 18.44 -3.01
C LEU A 159 13.61 18.47 -3.51
N ASP A 160 14.57 18.27 -2.63
CA ASP A 160 16.00 18.25 -2.95
C ASP A 160 16.44 16.90 -3.58
N GLY A 161 15.55 15.93 -3.60
CA GLY A 161 15.84 14.58 -4.09
C GLY A 161 16.68 13.74 -3.12
N ASP A 162 16.84 14.20 -1.88
CA ASP A 162 17.48 13.47 -0.78
C ASP A 162 16.42 12.64 -0.04
N ILE A 163 15.89 11.64 -0.73
CA ILE A 163 14.76 10.86 -0.26
C ILE A 163 15.11 10.11 1.04
N PRO A 164 14.39 10.35 2.15
CA PRO A 164 14.62 9.64 3.41
C PRO A 164 14.65 8.12 3.23
N ARG A 165 15.57 7.44 3.94
CA ARG A 165 15.79 5.98 3.81
C ARG A 165 14.49 5.19 3.85
N ALA A 166 13.61 5.51 4.78
CA ALA A 166 12.31 4.83 4.94
C ALA A 166 11.38 4.97 3.71
N CYS A 167 11.59 6.02 2.90
CA CYS A 167 10.77 6.32 1.71
C CYS A 167 11.37 5.77 0.41
N GLN A 168 12.66 5.38 0.41
CA GLN A 168 13.39 5.01 -0.81
C GLN A 168 12.75 3.86 -1.57
N GLY A 169 12.13 2.88 -0.89
CA GLY A 169 11.46 1.74 -1.52
C GLY A 169 10.29 2.11 -2.44
N CYS A 170 9.78 3.34 -2.37
CA CYS A 170 8.74 3.85 -3.25
C CYS A 170 9.25 4.65 -4.44
N TYR A 171 10.56 4.91 -4.51
CA TYR A 171 11.18 5.71 -5.55
C TYR A 171 11.99 4.84 -6.52
N GLU A 172 12.05 5.28 -7.79
CA GLU A 172 12.94 4.69 -8.77
C GLU A 172 14.40 4.83 -8.30
N ALA A 173 15.18 3.77 -8.51
CA ALA A 173 16.62 3.84 -8.25
C ALA A 173 17.23 5.01 -9.05
N LYS A 174 18.08 5.80 -8.41
CA LYS A 174 18.94 6.76 -9.14
C LYS A 174 19.88 5.90 -9.99
N ASN A 175 19.62 5.80 -11.31
CA ASN A 175 20.65 5.29 -12.21
C ASN A 175 21.78 6.31 -12.20
N GLU A 176 22.93 5.90 -11.72
CA GLU A 176 24.18 6.63 -11.79
C GLU A 176 24.61 6.82 -13.24
#